data_ef62489050621e941fb37e8b8cc695d7
#
_entry.id   ef62489050621e941fb37e8b8cc695d7
#
_cell.length_a   1.000
_cell.length_b   1.000
_cell.length_c   1.000
_cell.angle_alpha   90.00
_cell.angle_beta   90.00
_cell.angle_gamma   90.00
#
_symmetry.space_group_name_H-M   'P 1'
#
loop_
_entity.id
_entity.type
_entity.pdbx_description
1 polymer ?
#
loop_
_entity_poly.entity_id
_entity_poly.type
_entity_poly.pdbx_seq_one_letter_code
_entity_poly.pdbx_strand_id
1 'polypeptide(L)'
;VVLIGVIVIGQKTKAENAGYVQEQPVNNVVQSTEAEEKWQEGTIRYNGRNYKYNNNVKAYLLMGVDKDGVVETARDGISGGQSDAIFLLVADTEKEEMNIISINRNTMTGIQVYDKDGNKVGKIRAQLCLQHGYGDGKKLSCNRSEDAVSELFDNIPISGYMAINMGAIPYITDAVG
;
A
#
# COMPACT_ATOMS: atom_id res chain seq x y z
N VAL A 1 11.71 20.81 -0.63
CA VAL A 1 11.82 20.70 0.83
C VAL A 1 11.86 19.23 1.15
N VAL A 2 13.06 18.72 1.50
CA VAL A 2 13.25 17.33 1.91
C VAL A 2 12.86 17.26 3.38
N LEU A 3 11.72 16.63 3.67
CA LEU A 3 11.33 16.26 5.03
C LEU A 3 11.96 14.89 5.34
N ILE A 4 13.03 14.91 6.13
CA ILE A 4 13.61 13.71 6.73
C ILE A 4 12.66 13.28 7.85
N GLY A 5 11.89 12.22 7.58
CA GLY A 5 11.01 11.62 8.59
C GLY A 5 11.81 10.74 9.54
N VAL A 6 11.71 11.04 10.83
CA VAL A 6 12.31 10.27 11.92
C VAL A 6 11.61 8.92 12.03
N ILE A 7 12.40 7.84 12.02
CA ILE A 7 11.93 6.49 12.33
C ILE A 7 11.69 6.38 13.84
N VAL A 8 10.46 6.22 14.27
CA VAL A 8 10.14 5.83 15.65
C VAL A 8 9.96 4.32 15.68
N ILE A 9 10.90 3.64 16.35
CA ILE A 9 10.85 2.18 16.56
C ILE A 9 9.88 1.85 17.69
N GLY A 10 8.99 0.92 17.39
CA GLY A 10 7.89 0.51 18.22
C GLY A 10 8.23 -0.01 19.60
N GLN A 11 7.27 0.13 20.49
CA GLN A 11 7.28 -0.45 21.83
C GLN A 11 7.05 -1.96 21.77
N LYS A 12 7.85 -2.70 22.55
CA LYS A 12 7.71 -4.13 22.78
C LYS A 12 6.38 -4.45 23.47
N THR A 13 5.49 -5.15 22.81
CA THR A 13 4.41 -5.86 23.48
C THR A 13 4.92 -7.21 23.96
N LYS A 14 4.69 -7.51 25.22
CA LYS A 14 4.98 -8.79 25.88
C LYS A 14 4.20 -9.91 25.18
N ALA A 15 4.92 -10.90 24.64
CA ALA A 15 4.31 -12.13 24.16
C ALA A 15 3.83 -12.95 25.38
N GLU A 16 2.53 -13.10 25.53
CA GLU A 16 1.94 -14.13 26.37
C GLU A 16 1.75 -15.41 25.55
N ASN A 17 2.17 -16.52 26.17
CA ASN A 17 2.11 -17.86 25.62
C ASN A 17 0.67 -18.23 25.23
N ALA A 18 0.37 -18.33 23.95
CA ALA A 18 -0.84 -18.95 23.47
C ALA A 18 -0.62 -20.47 23.37
N GLY A 19 -1.16 -21.21 24.33
CA GLY A 19 -1.28 -22.66 24.24
C GLY A 19 -2.22 -23.03 23.09
N TYR A 20 -1.85 -24.08 22.34
CA TYR A 20 -2.70 -24.66 21.31
C TYR A 20 -3.98 -25.23 21.94
N VAL A 21 -5.11 -24.58 21.70
CA VAL A 21 -6.44 -25.14 21.98
C VAL A 21 -6.92 -25.86 20.71
N GLN A 22 -7.17 -27.16 20.82
CA GLN A 22 -7.87 -27.91 19.79
C GLN A 22 -9.29 -27.39 19.67
N GLU A 23 -9.62 -26.79 18.53
CA GLU A 23 -10.98 -26.39 18.21
C GLU A 23 -11.84 -27.62 17.94
N GLN A 24 -12.78 -27.89 18.83
CA GLN A 24 -13.93 -28.75 18.53
C GLN A 24 -14.95 -27.90 17.73
N PRO A 25 -15.66 -28.48 16.76
CA PRO A 25 -16.65 -27.73 16.01
C PRO A 25 -17.86 -27.41 16.89
N VAL A 26 -17.90 -26.18 17.38
CA VAL A 26 -19.11 -25.67 18.05
C VAL A 26 -20.08 -25.20 16.98
N ASN A 27 -21.03 -26.08 16.66
CA ASN A 27 -22.25 -25.71 15.93
C ASN A 27 -23.14 -24.86 16.85
N ASN A 28 -22.82 -23.58 16.98
CA ASN A 28 -23.76 -22.57 17.45
C ASN A 28 -23.78 -21.43 16.44
N VAL A 29 -24.56 -21.60 15.40
CA VAL A 29 -25.03 -20.47 14.57
C VAL A 29 -25.95 -19.63 15.45
N VAL A 30 -25.37 -18.67 16.15
CA VAL A 30 -26.12 -17.54 16.64
C VAL A 30 -26.38 -16.68 15.40
N GLN A 31 -27.53 -16.89 14.77
CA GLN A 31 -28.09 -15.93 13.83
C GLN A 31 -28.40 -14.64 14.62
N SER A 32 -27.42 -13.76 14.72
CA SER A 32 -27.69 -12.35 14.96
C SER A 32 -28.30 -11.81 13.67
N THR A 33 -29.63 -11.72 13.61
CA THR A 33 -30.34 -10.94 12.60
C THR A 33 -30.11 -9.45 12.88
N GLU A 34 -28.89 -8.98 12.73
CA GLU A 34 -28.65 -7.56 12.51
C GLU A 34 -29.19 -7.29 11.11
N ALA A 35 -30.22 -6.45 11.00
CA ALA A 35 -30.80 -6.04 9.73
C ALA A 35 -29.67 -5.45 8.87
N GLU A 36 -29.41 -6.04 7.70
CA GLU A 36 -28.40 -5.52 6.78
C GLU A 36 -28.74 -4.06 6.45
N GLU A 37 -27.80 -3.16 6.72
CA GLU A 37 -27.95 -1.76 6.34
C GLU A 37 -28.06 -1.66 4.81
N LYS A 38 -29.00 -0.83 4.32
CA LYS A 38 -29.07 -0.51 2.89
C LYS A 38 -27.79 0.24 2.50
N TRP A 39 -27.21 -0.13 1.33
CA TRP A 39 -26.08 0.59 0.79
C TRP A 39 -26.34 2.10 0.68
N GLN A 40 -25.36 2.91 1.05
CA GLN A 40 -25.39 4.36 0.97
C GLN A 40 -24.31 4.84 0.01
N GLU A 41 -24.65 5.79 -0.86
CA GLU A 41 -23.68 6.38 -1.78
C GLU A 41 -22.50 7.03 -1.01
N GLY A 42 -21.26 6.84 -1.50
CA GLY A 42 -20.05 7.33 -0.85
C GLY A 42 -19.60 6.51 0.37
N THR A 43 -20.12 5.28 0.52
CA THR A 43 -19.70 4.34 1.56
C THR A 43 -19.11 3.06 0.96
N ILE A 44 -18.24 2.42 1.72
CA ILE A 44 -17.75 1.07 1.47
C ILE A 44 -18.59 0.10 2.29
N ARG A 45 -19.10 -0.96 1.66
CA ARG A 45 -19.87 -1.99 2.36
C ARG A 45 -18.96 -3.17 2.74
N TYR A 46 -18.87 -3.45 4.03
CA TYR A 46 -18.13 -4.61 4.54
C TYR A 46 -18.95 -5.30 5.65
N ASN A 47 -19.09 -6.63 5.55
CA ASN A 47 -19.87 -7.45 6.51
C ASN A 47 -21.27 -6.88 6.83
N GLY A 48 -22.00 -6.42 5.80
CA GLY A 48 -23.36 -5.88 5.95
C GLY A 48 -23.46 -4.46 6.50
N ARG A 49 -22.35 -3.83 6.87
CA ARG A 49 -22.27 -2.46 7.39
C ARG A 49 -21.68 -1.50 6.38
N ASN A 50 -22.05 -0.23 6.46
CA ASN A 50 -21.50 0.84 5.64
C ASN A 50 -20.41 1.61 6.40
N TYR A 51 -19.26 1.81 5.76
CA TYR A 51 -18.12 2.54 6.32
C TYR A 51 -17.84 3.78 5.47
N LYS A 52 -17.59 4.89 6.12
CA LYS A 52 -17.11 6.12 5.49
C LYS A 52 -15.63 6.32 5.78
N TYR A 53 -14.98 6.99 4.86
CA TYR A 53 -13.62 7.46 5.03
C TYR A 53 -13.53 8.39 6.24
N ASN A 54 -12.57 8.15 7.13
CA ASN A 54 -12.23 9.07 8.20
C ASN A 54 -11.19 10.08 7.68
N ASN A 55 -11.55 11.35 7.57
CA ASN A 55 -10.68 12.41 7.06
C ASN A 55 -9.46 12.70 7.96
N ASN A 56 -9.51 12.28 9.23
CA ASN A 56 -8.38 12.40 10.16
C ASN A 56 -7.32 11.31 9.94
N VAL A 57 -7.66 10.28 9.17
CA VAL A 57 -6.73 9.21 8.79
C VAL A 57 -6.06 9.58 7.46
N LYS A 58 -4.72 9.63 7.45
CA LYS A 58 -3.90 9.87 6.27
C LYS A 58 -3.13 8.62 5.91
N ALA A 59 -3.14 8.26 4.65
CA ALA A 59 -2.39 7.12 4.13
C ALA A 59 -1.24 7.61 3.25
N TYR A 60 -0.05 7.03 3.42
CA TYR A 60 1.13 7.32 2.62
C TYR A 60 1.73 6.02 2.09
N LEU A 61 2.02 5.98 0.80
CA LEU A 61 2.63 4.83 0.15
C LEU A 61 4.15 4.91 0.23
N LEU A 62 4.80 3.89 0.80
CA LEU A 62 6.25 3.77 0.86
C LEU A 62 6.69 2.61 -0.03
N MET A 63 7.65 2.84 -0.93
CA MET A 63 8.11 1.84 -1.89
C MET A 63 9.63 1.73 -1.91
N GLY A 64 10.12 0.48 -1.91
CA GLY A 64 11.50 0.14 -2.26
C GLY A 64 11.54 -0.42 -3.69
N VAL A 65 12.30 0.22 -4.58
CA VAL A 65 12.39 -0.12 -6.00
C VAL A 65 13.70 -0.83 -6.31
N ASP A 66 13.63 -1.92 -7.07
CA ASP A 66 14.75 -2.82 -7.43
C ASP A 66 15.68 -2.24 -8.50
N LYS A 67 16.01 -0.95 -8.42
CA LYS A 67 16.92 -0.27 -9.34
C LYS A 67 18.19 0.19 -8.63
N ASP A 68 19.33 -0.10 -9.24
CA ASP A 68 20.63 0.41 -8.79
C ASP A 68 20.95 1.78 -9.39
N GLY A 69 21.86 2.50 -8.74
CA GLY A 69 22.39 3.77 -9.20
C GLY A 69 21.43 4.94 -9.12
N VAL A 70 21.71 5.96 -9.92
CA VAL A 70 20.89 7.18 -9.99
C VAL A 70 19.59 6.87 -10.71
N VAL A 71 18.50 7.41 -10.22
CA VAL A 71 17.17 7.25 -10.85
C VAL A 71 17.17 7.95 -12.21
N GLU A 72 17.14 7.17 -13.27
CA GLU A 72 17.02 7.64 -14.66
C GLU A 72 15.59 7.49 -15.16
N THR A 73 15.21 8.33 -16.12
CA THR A 73 13.90 8.24 -16.77
C THR A 73 13.88 7.03 -17.69
N ALA A 74 12.98 6.07 -17.43
CA ALA A 74 12.73 4.95 -18.32
C ALA A 74 12.10 5.47 -19.63
N ARG A 75 12.74 5.19 -20.77
CA ARG A 75 12.32 5.71 -22.07
C ARG A 75 11.32 4.80 -22.79
N ASP A 76 11.25 3.55 -22.39
CA ASP A 76 10.40 2.52 -22.99
C ASP A 76 9.01 2.39 -22.33
N GLY A 77 8.77 3.15 -21.27
CA GLY A 77 7.50 3.15 -20.53
C GLY A 77 7.19 1.89 -19.72
N ILE A 78 8.13 0.91 -19.71
CA ILE A 78 7.94 -0.40 -19.05
C ILE A 78 9.11 -0.83 -18.17
N SER A 79 10.24 -0.13 -18.17
CA SER A 79 11.44 -0.47 -17.40
C SER A 79 11.67 0.42 -16.18
N GLY A 80 10.61 0.93 -15.58
CA GLY A 80 10.65 1.79 -14.38
C GLY A 80 11.16 1.10 -13.11
N GLY A 81 11.43 -0.21 -13.15
CA GLY A 81 11.76 -1.02 -11.98
C GLY A 81 10.54 -1.53 -11.25
N GLN A 82 10.69 -2.61 -10.48
CA GLN A 82 9.61 -3.17 -9.68
C GLN A 82 9.67 -2.63 -8.25
N SER A 83 8.51 -2.41 -7.64
CA SER A 83 8.43 -2.07 -6.22
C SER A 83 8.43 -3.35 -5.38
N ASP A 84 9.61 -3.75 -4.90
CA ASP A 84 9.82 -5.00 -4.18
C ASP A 84 9.43 -4.91 -2.70
N ALA A 85 9.51 -3.74 -2.12
CA ALA A 85 9.01 -3.43 -0.79
C ALA A 85 7.87 -2.42 -0.91
N ILE A 86 6.71 -2.76 -0.38
CA ILE A 86 5.51 -1.93 -0.46
C ILE A 86 4.88 -1.85 0.93
N PHE A 87 4.77 -0.64 1.46
CA PHE A 87 4.15 -0.39 2.75
C PHE A 87 3.14 0.74 2.63
N LEU A 88 2.03 0.62 3.34
CA LEU A 88 1.08 1.70 3.53
C LEU A 88 1.21 2.19 4.98
N LEU A 89 1.69 3.41 5.14
CA LEU A 89 1.74 4.09 6.42
C LEU A 89 0.39 4.77 6.65
N VAL A 90 -0.30 4.42 7.72
CA VAL A 90 -1.62 4.94 8.07
C VAL A 90 -1.51 5.70 9.37
N ALA A 91 -1.68 7.02 9.31
CA ALA A 91 -1.61 7.92 10.45
C ALA A 91 -3.00 8.46 10.82
N ASP A 92 -3.46 8.17 12.02
CA ASP A 92 -4.64 8.79 12.62
C ASP A 92 -4.18 10.06 13.35
N THR A 93 -4.48 11.22 12.77
CA THR A 93 -4.02 12.52 13.30
C THR A 93 -4.80 12.99 14.52
N GLU A 94 -5.96 12.42 14.78
CA GLU A 94 -6.77 12.72 15.96
C GLU A 94 -6.31 11.91 17.18
N LYS A 95 -5.97 10.63 16.96
CA LYS A 95 -5.49 9.75 18.02
C LYS A 95 -3.98 9.78 18.21
N GLU A 96 -3.26 10.47 17.33
CA GLU A 96 -1.79 10.47 17.31
C GLU A 96 -1.19 9.05 17.15
N GLU A 97 -1.90 8.17 16.44
CA GLU A 97 -1.51 6.78 16.19
C GLU A 97 -0.99 6.61 14.76
N MET A 98 0.00 5.74 14.63
CA MET A 98 0.59 5.40 13.34
C MET A 98 0.69 3.87 13.19
N ASN A 99 0.22 3.37 12.06
CA ASN A 99 0.28 1.95 11.72
C ASN A 99 0.96 1.77 10.36
N ILE A 100 1.71 0.66 10.21
CA ILE A 100 2.34 0.29 8.95
C ILE A 100 1.74 -1.04 8.50
N ILE A 101 1.17 -1.04 7.30
CA ILE A 101 0.64 -2.21 6.64
C ILE A 101 1.66 -2.65 5.60
N SER A 102 2.26 -3.83 5.77
CA SER A 102 3.11 -4.44 4.74
C SER A 102 2.23 -5.09 3.67
N ILE A 103 2.43 -4.69 2.42
CA ILE A 103 1.71 -5.26 1.27
C ILE A 103 2.67 -6.19 0.53
N ASN A 104 2.28 -7.46 0.41
CA ASN A 104 3.10 -8.44 -0.31
C ASN A 104 3.22 -8.02 -1.78
N ARG A 105 4.45 -7.91 -2.30
CA ARG A 105 4.73 -7.54 -3.69
C ARG A 105 4.01 -8.41 -4.72
N ASN A 106 3.76 -9.68 -4.38
CA ASN A 106 3.07 -10.66 -5.22
C ASN A 106 1.54 -10.61 -5.09
N THR A 107 0.98 -9.64 -4.37
CA THR A 107 -0.47 -9.45 -4.29
C THR A 107 -1.05 -9.30 -5.70
N MET A 108 -1.97 -10.20 -6.05
CA MET A 108 -2.62 -10.21 -7.35
C MET A 108 -3.75 -9.18 -7.39
N THR A 109 -3.56 -8.12 -8.15
CA THR A 109 -4.53 -7.04 -8.31
C THR A 109 -4.68 -6.63 -9.77
N GLY A 110 -5.52 -5.65 -10.04
CA GLY A 110 -5.68 -5.07 -11.36
C GLY A 110 -4.55 -4.10 -11.68
N ILE A 111 -3.68 -4.48 -12.62
CA ILE A 111 -2.55 -3.67 -13.07
C ILE A 111 -2.90 -2.98 -14.37
N GLN A 112 -2.71 -1.66 -14.43
CA GLN A 112 -2.86 -0.88 -15.65
C GLN A 112 -1.64 -1.09 -16.55
N VAL A 113 -1.87 -1.58 -17.76
CA VAL A 113 -0.82 -1.83 -18.75
C VAL A 113 -0.74 -0.66 -19.73
N TYR A 114 0.47 -0.26 -20.04
CA TYR A 114 0.77 0.85 -20.95
C TYR A 114 1.72 0.38 -22.05
N ASP A 115 1.59 0.99 -23.24
CA ASP A 115 2.55 0.80 -24.33
C ASP A 115 3.81 1.65 -24.13
N LYS A 116 4.78 1.50 -25.05
CA LYS A 116 6.02 2.26 -25.06
C LYS A 116 5.83 3.78 -25.20
N ASP A 117 4.69 4.21 -25.74
CA ASP A 117 4.36 5.60 -25.95
C ASP A 117 3.58 6.20 -24.76
N GLY A 118 3.34 5.36 -23.71
CA GLY A 118 2.67 5.74 -22.47
C GLY A 118 1.15 5.72 -22.55
N ASN A 119 0.56 5.19 -23.63
CA ASN A 119 -0.89 5.06 -23.75
C ASN A 119 -1.38 3.85 -22.95
N LYS A 120 -2.50 4.01 -22.27
CA LYS A 120 -3.15 2.92 -21.55
C LYS A 120 -3.71 1.89 -22.55
N VAL A 121 -3.19 0.66 -22.49
CA VAL A 121 -3.61 -0.43 -23.39
C VAL A 121 -4.73 -1.27 -22.77
N GLY A 122 -4.74 -1.37 -21.44
CA GLY A 122 -5.73 -2.17 -20.75
C GLY A 122 -5.40 -2.39 -19.27
N LYS A 123 -6.13 -3.33 -18.68
CA LYS A 123 -5.94 -3.76 -17.31
C LYS A 123 -5.85 -5.28 -17.26
N ILE A 124 -4.86 -5.79 -16.57
CA ILE A 124 -4.66 -7.23 -16.38
C ILE A 124 -4.61 -7.55 -14.88
N ARG A 125 -4.88 -8.80 -14.53
CA ARG A 125 -4.63 -9.30 -13.17
C ARG A 125 -3.20 -9.80 -13.07
N ALA A 126 -2.36 -9.07 -12.33
CA ALA A 126 -0.95 -9.39 -12.15
C ALA A 126 -0.45 -8.98 -10.76
N GLN A 127 0.83 -9.20 -10.50
CA GLN A 127 1.47 -8.84 -9.24
C GLN A 127 1.58 -7.32 -9.09
N LEU A 128 1.27 -6.81 -7.91
CA LEU A 128 1.26 -5.37 -7.60
C LEU A 128 2.61 -4.69 -7.91
N CYS A 129 3.75 -5.37 -7.61
CA CYS A 129 5.09 -4.81 -7.85
C CYS A 129 5.34 -4.39 -9.30
N LEU A 130 4.65 -5.00 -10.27
CA LEU A 130 4.80 -4.71 -11.69
C LEU A 130 4.24 -3.34 -12.07
N GLN A 131 3.33 -2.77 -11.28
CA GLN A 131 2.72 -1.49 -11.63
C GLN A 131 3.73 -0.36 -11.71
N HIS A 132 4.74 -0.33 -10.84
CA HIS A 132 5.81 0.66 -10.88
C HIS A 132 6.64 0.56 -12.17
N GLY A 133 6.84 -0.65 -12.70
CA GLY A 133 7.54 -0.90 -13.94
C GLY A 133 6.91 -0.20 -15.15
N TYR A 134 5.58 -0.08 -15.15
CA TYR A 134 4.84 0.65 -16.19
C TYR A 134 4.87 2.16 -15.90
N GLY A 135 5.93 2.86 -16.32
CA GLY A 135 6.07 4.29 -16.11
C GLY A 135 7.44 4.81 -16.49
N ASP A 136 7.77 5.96 -15.94
CA ASP A 136 9.05 6.65 -16.19
C ASP A 136 10.16 6.29 -15.17
N GLY A 137 9.88 5.37 -14.26
CA GLY A 137 10.77 5.06 -13.13
C GLY A 137 10.83 6.15 -12.05
N LYS A 138 10.00 7.18 -12.18
CA LYS A 138 9.94 8.36 -11.30
C LYS A 138 8.50 8.64 -10.90
N LYS A 139 8.06 9.88 -11.05
CA LYS A 139 6.75 10.35 -10.62
C LYS A 139 5.60 9.57 -11.26
N LEU A 140 5.67 9.30 -12.56
CA LEU A 140 4.61 8.58 -13.26
C LEU A 140 4.47 7.13 -12.77
N SER A 141 5.60 6.44 -12.55
CA SER A 141 5.63 5.09 -11.97
C SER A 141 5.05 5.07 -10.56
N CYS A 142 5.41 6.07 -9.74
CA CYS A 142 4.89 6.20 -8.38
C CYS A 142 3.38 6.47 -8.36
N ASN A 143 2.89 7.40 -9.18
CA ASN A 143 1.46 7.70 -9.27
C ASN A 143 0.64 6.48 -9.69
N ARG A 144 1.14 5.71 -10.67
CA ARG A 144 0.48 4.47 -11.12
C ARG A 144 0.45 3.40 -10.03
N SER A 145 1.51 3.31 -9.22
CA SER A 145 1.55 2.41 -8.06
C SER A 145 0.60 2.88 -6.97
N GLU A 146 0.50 4.18 -6.75
CA GLU A 146 -0.45 4.81 -5.83
C GLU A 146 -1.89 4.48 -6.21
N ASP A 147 -2.25 4.64 -7.51
CA ASP A 147 -3.57 4.28 -8.03
C ASP A 147 -3.89 2.79 -7.79
N ALA A 148 -2.93 1.89 -8.06
CA ALA A 148 -3.12 0.46 -7.88
C ALA A 148 -3.29 0.05 -6.41
N VAL A 149 -2.54 0.69 -5.50
CA VAL A 149 -2.69 0.46 -4.05
C VAL A 149 -3.99 1.07 -3.54
N SER A 150 -4.35 2.27 -3.98
CA SER A 150 -5.63 2.89 -3.65
C SER A 150 -6.79 1.96 -4.01
N GLU A 151 -6.79 1.44 -5.24
CA GLU A 151 -7.82 0.50 -5.71
C GLU A 151 -7.84 -0.81 -4.92
N LEU A 152 -6.67 -1.34 -4.50
CA LEU A 152 -6.58 -2.55 -3.68
C LEU A 152 -7.30 -2.40 -2.33
N PHE A 153 -7.37 -1.17 -1.80
CA PHE A 153 -8.02 -0.81 -0.55
C PHE A 153 -9.32 -0.01 -0.77
N ASP A 154 -10.14 -0.41 -1.75
CA ASP A 154 -11.44 0.18 -2.04
C ASP A 154 -11.40 1.70 -2.34
N ASN A 155 -10.40 2.12 -3.10
CA ASN A 155 -10.15 3.50 -3.52
C ASN A 155 -9.89 4.46 -2.36
N ILE A 156 -9.11 4.02 -1.38
CA ILE A 156 -8.68 4.93 -0.31
C ILE A 156 -7.88 6.10 -0.87
N PRO A 157 -8.09 7.33 -0.38
CA PRO A 157 -7.22 8.44 -0.74
C PRO A 157 -5.82 8.24 -0.13
N ILE A 158 -4.81 8.18 -0.99
CA ILE A 158 -3.41 8.20 -0.57
C ILE A 158 -2.95 9.65 -0.59
N SER A 159 -2.40 10.12 0.54
CA SER A 159 -2.03 11.53 0.74
C SER A 159 -0.67 11.88 0.13
N GLY A 160 0.09 10.87 -0.25
CA GLY A 160 1.39 11.02 -0.88
C GLY A 160 2.19 9.72 -0.86
N TYR A 161 3.34 9.75 -1.49
CA TYR A 161 4.23 8.59 -1.56
C TYR A 161 5.69 8.96 -1.32
N MET A 162 6.49 7.95 -0.96
CA MET A 162 7.94 7.97 -0.99
C MET A 162 8.43 6.71 -1.69
N ALA A 163 9.34 6.86 -2.64
CA ALA A 163 10.01 5.75 -3.31
C ALA A 163 11.53 5.91 -3.17
N ILE A 164 12.19 4.83 -2.79
CA ILE A 164 13.65 4.74 -2.73
C ILE A 164 14.12 3.57 -3.58
N ASN A 165 15.21 3.74 -4.29
CA ASN A 165 15.85 2.65 -5.01
C ASN A 165 17.08 2.14 -4.24
N MET A 166 17.68 1.04 -4.71
CA MET A 166 18.88 0.45 -4.09
C MET A 166 20.05 1.43 -4.01
N GLY A 167 20.21 2.28 -5.04
CA GLY A 167 21.26 3.30 -5.08
C GLY A 167 21.12 4.40 -4.03
N ALA A 168 19.95 4.59 -3.44
CA ALA A 168 19.73 5.58 -2.38
C ALA A 168 20.15 5.08 -0.98
N ILE A 169 20.30 3.77 -0.80
CA ILE A 169 20.57 3.16 0.52
C ILE A 169 21.85 3.70 1.17
N PRO A 170 23.01 3.78 0.48
CA PRO A 170 24.22 4.35 1.08
C PRO A 170 24.02 5.77 1.59
N TYR A 171 23.35 6.62 0.82
CA TYR A 171 23.12 8.01 1.20
C TYR A 171 22.21 8.15 2.44
N ILE A 172 21.22 7.26 2.58
CA ILE A 172 20.35 7.23 3.76
C ILE A 172 21.14 6.74 4.96
N THR A 173 21.96 5.69 4.80
CA THR A 173 22.80 5.15 5.87
C THR A 173 23.77 6.21 6.38
N ASP A 174 24.45 6.90 5.48
CA ASP A 174 25.40 7.97 5.82
C ASP A 174 24.73 9.15 6.54
N ALA A 175 23.47 9.43 6.21
CA ALA A 175 22.72 10.53 6.82
C ALA A 175 22.22 10.23 8.25
N VAL A 176 22.08 8.95 8.62
CA VAL A 176 21.58 8.54 9.94
C VAL A 176 22.68 7.98 10.86
N GLY A 177 23.89 7.76 10.36
CA GLY A 177 25.08 7.32 11.10
C GLY A 177 25.27 5.82 11.11
#